data_30aefdd9f107102975eb3d5d6d8dbd01
#
_entry.id   30aefdd9f107102975eb3d5d6d8dbd01
#
_cell.length_a   1.000
_cell.length_b   1.000
_cell.length_c   1.000
_cell.angle_alpha   90.00
_cell.angle_beta   90.00
_cell.angle_gamma   90.00
#
_symmetry.space_group_name_H-M   'P 1'
#
loop_
_entity.id
_entity.type
_entity.pdbx_description
1 polymer ?
#
loop_
_entity_poly.entity_id
_entity_poly.type
_entity_poly.pdbx_seq_one_letter_code
_entity_poly.pdbx_strand_id
1 'polypeptide(L)'
;MLKLCDIRFIAQACSGRRESYPPVIVSRTPFRITLGGGGTDLPSFYAKHGGYVLALGIDKYMYVNLNVPFADRKVRLHYSESETVDHVKDLRHELAREALRAHEINDAVEISSLADLPAGTGLGSSSCYLVGLLATIRAYLNKPISVDSLAEEACRIELDVLCKPIGKQDQYMAAAGGLTELHIQRDGQVRVERVSLPGYAITELLSQTHLYYTNVRRNTTDILGEQKISLEQGTGEVEASLLEILDIGKEVGKSIRTQNFDEFGRLMHEHWLSKKRLSGKVTIPAMELLYDHVREQFGVLGGKVAGAGGGGFLMLYCRERGRELTAFMASKGMSRLTYDAEYEGSRVLMNMLSARSVHYHRSH
;
A
#
# COMPACT_ATOMS: atom_id res chain seq x y z
N MET A 1 28.69 19.59 51.41
CA MET A 1 27.47 19.44 52.22
C MET A 1 26.28 19.45 51.21
N LEU A 2 25.97 18.29 50.66
CA LEU A 2 24.80 18.10 49.78
C LEU A 2 23.57 17.97 50.70
N LYS A 3 22.53 18.76 50.42
CA LYS A 3 21.34 18.87 51.25
C LYS A 3 20.53 17.57 51.23
N LEU A 4 20.26 17.04 52.41
CA LEU A 4 19.43 15.84 52.69
C LEU A 4 17.97 15.90 52.16
N CYS A 5 17.57 16.97 51.45
CA CYS A 5 16.22 17.10 50.89
C CYS A 5 15.99 16.35 49.57
N ASP A 6 17.05 16.04 48.82
CA ASP A 6 16.87 15.43 47.48
C ASP A 6 16.69 13.90 47.50
N ILE A 7 17.07 13.27 48.59
CA ILE A 7 16.98 11.80 48.73
C ILE A 7 15.53 11.34 49.01
N ARG A 8 14.69 12.16 49.62
CA ARG A 8 13.29 11.80 49.89
C ARG A 8 12.40 11.83 48.65
N PHE A 9 12.71 12.62 47.63
CA PHE A 9 11.97 12.63 46.38
C PHE A 9 12.25 11.42 45.50
N ILE A 10 13.47 10.88 45.59
CA ILE A 10 13.85 9.67 44.84
C ILE A 10 13.26 8.41 45.48
N ALA A 11 13.17 8.35 46.83
CA ALA A 11 12.62 7.20 47.55
C ALA A 11 11.09 7.06 47.40
N GLN A 12 10.35 8.16 47.17
CA GLN A 12 8.92 8.12 46.99
C GLN A 12 8.49 7.79 45.56
N ALA A 13 9.40 7.90 44.58
CA ALA A 13 9.19 7.47 43.19
C ALA A 13 9.40 5.95 42.99
N CYS A 14 10.05 5.25 43.96
CA CYS A 14 10.38 3.83 43.84
C CYS A 14 9.36 2.88 44.50
N SER A 15 8.40 3.39 45.28
CA SER A 15 7.41 2.54 45.92
C SER A 15 6.17 2.35 45.06
N GLY A 16 6.19 1.35 44.17
CA GLY A 16 4.97 0.87 43.51
C GLY A 16 4.97 0.75 42.00
N ARG A 17 6.02 1.09 41.28
CA ARG A 17 6.11 0.74 39.85
C ARG A 17 6.76 -0.62 39.70
N ARG A 18 5.96 -1.66 39.48
CA ARG A 18 6.45 -2.88 38.87
C ARG A 18 7.13 -2.46 37.56
N GLU A 19 8.33 -2.98 37.30
CA GLU A 19 9.06 -2.79 36.05
C GLU A 19 8.12 -3.08 34.87
N SER A 20 7.64 -2.01 34.25
CA SER A 20 6.85 -2.16 33.03
C SER A 20 7.85 -2.16 31.88
N TYR A 21 8.07 -3.30 31.27
CA TYR A 21 8.76 -3.33 29.98
C TYR A 21 8.08 -2.35 29.02
N PRO A 22 8.85 -1.58 28.25
CA PRO A 22 8.26 -0.66 27.28
C PRO A 22 7.34 -1.45 26.34
N PRO A 23 6.18 -0.88 25.99
CA PRO A 23 5.24 -1.56 25.11
C PRO A 23 5.84 -1.70 23.71
N VAL A 24 6.00 -2.92 23.22
CA VAL A 24 6.32 -3.19 21.83
C VAL A 24 5.03 -3.57 21.11
N ILE A 25 4.73 -2.85 20.04
CA ILE A 25 3.60 -3.13 19.16
C ILE A 25 4.13 -3.36 17.77
N VAL A 26 3.68 -4.43 17.13
CA VAL A 26 4.08 -4.80 15.77
C VAL A 26 2.86 -4.97 14.92
N SER A 27 2.79 -4.26 13.81
CA SER A 27 1.80 -4.48 12.76
C SER A 27 2.42 -5.10 11.51
N ARG A 28 1.57 -5.79 10.73
CA ARG A 28 1.86 -6.34 9.42
C ARG A 28 0.81 -5.87 8.43
N THR A 29 1.22 -5.33 7.29
CA THR A 29 0.33 -4.79 6.26
C THR A 29 0.71 -5.36 4.91
N PRO A 30 -0.21 -6.00 4.16
CA PRO A 30 0.10 -6.60 2.87
C PRO A 30 0.27 -5.56 1.77
N PHE A 31 1.17 -5.86 0.84
CA PHE A 31 1.21 -5.20 -0.46
C PHE A 31 0.05 -5.67 -1.34
N ARG A 32 -0.17 -4.98 -2.48
CA ARG A 32 -1.24 -5.29 -3.42
C ARG A 32 -0.78 -5.29 -4.86
N ILE A 33 -1.46 -6.06 -5.70
CA ILE A 33 -1.45 -5.93 -7.16
C ILE A 33 -2.82 -5.43 -7.64
N THR A 34 -2.83 -4.42 -8.52
CA THR A 34 -4.07 -3.91 -9.12
C THR A 34 -4.35 -4.67 -10.41
N LEU A 35 -5.46 -5.39 -10.46
CA LEU A 35 -5.87 -6.19 -11.61
C LEU A 35 -6.62 -5.35 -12.64
N GLY A 36 -7.53 -4.46 -12.23
CA GLY A 36 -8.30 -3.59 -13.12
C GLY A 36 -8.64 -2.25 -12.50
N GLY A 37 -8.96 -1.24 -13.33
CA GLY A 37 -9.51 0.03 -12.91
C GLY A 37 -8.56 1.04 -12.28
N GLY A 38 -7.27 0.71 -12.10
CA GLY A 38 -6.32 1.62 -11.45
C GLY A 38 -6.16 2.96 -12.17
N GLY A 39 -6.18 4.05 -11.40
CA GLY A 39 -6.20 5.44 -11.89
C GLY A 39 -7.60 6.07 -11.81
N THR A 40 -8.68 5.29 -11.83
CA THR A 40 -10.06 5.81 -11.66
C THR A 40 -10.37 6.19 -10.21
N ASP A 41 -9.47 5.86 -9.30
CA ASP A 41 -9.49 6.20 -7.88
C ASP A 41 -8.88 7.59 -7.56
N LEU A 42 -8.45 8.33 -8.58
CA LEU A 42 -7.97 9.71 -8.44
C LEU A 42 -9.13 10.68 -8.14
N PRO A 43 -8.99 11.60 -7.16
CA PRO A 43 -10.05 12.57 -6.82
C PRO A 43 -10.56 13.38 -8.01
N SER A 44 -9.66 13.82 -8.88
CA SER A 44 -10.00 14.59 -10.09
C SER A 44 -10.83 13.80 -11.11
N PHE A 45 -10.84 12.47 -11.03
CA PHE A 45 -11.64 11.60 -11.89
C PHE A 45 -12.94 11.13 -11.19
N TYR A 46 -12.82 10.49 -9.99
CA TYR A 46 -14.02 9.91 -9.37
C TYR A 46 -15.06 10.95 -8.98
N ALA A 47 -14.68 12.18 -8.70
CA ALA A 47 -15.63 13.25 -8.40
C ALA A 47 -16.62 13.52 -9.53
N LYS A 48 -16.24 13.24 -10.77
CA LYS A 48 -17.12 13.38 -11.96
C LYS A 48 -17.83 12.08 -12.34
N HIS A 49 -17.09 10.95 -12.32
CA HIS A 49 -17.51 9.71 -12.97
C HIS A 49 -17.72 8.54 -11.99
N GLY A 50 -17.33 8.72 -10.72
CA GLY A 50 -17.12 7.59 -9.82
C GLY A 50 -15.83 6.84 -10.18
N GLY A 51 -15.50 5.83 -9.40
CA GLY A 51 -14.30 5.02 -9.63
C GLY A 51 -14.55 3.55 -9.35
N TYR A 52 -13.71 2.70 -9.96
CA TYR A 52 -13.72 1.26 -9.73
C TYR A 52 -12.30 0.72 -9.77
N VAL A 53 -11.93 -0.06 -8.76
CA VAL A 53 -10.65 -0.76 -8.74
C VAL A 53 -10.87 -2.19 -8.28
N LEU A 54 -10.30 -3.15 -9.01
CA LEU A 54 -10.13 -4.53 -8.55
C LEU A 54 -8.66 -4.78 -8.26
N ALA A 55 -8.36 -5.21 -7.05
CA ALA A 55 -6.99 -5.51 -6.64
C ALA A 55 -6.94 -6.73 -5.72
N LEU A 56 -5.75 -7.29 -5.58
CA LEU A 56 -5.47 -8.45 -4.74
C LEU A 56 -4.35 -8.12 -3.75
N GLY A 57 -4.59 -8.37 -2.46
CA GLY A 57 -3.55 -8.41 -1.44
C GLY A 57 -2.62 -9.59 -1.66
N ILE A 58 -1.32 -9.39 -1.49
CA ILE A 58 -0.30 -10.43 -1.69
C ILE A 58 0.51 -10.66 -0.41
N ASP A 59 1.07 -11.88 -0.27
CA ASP A 59 1.89 -12.34 0.86
C ASP A 59 3.28 -11.69 0.93
N LYS A 60 3.35 -10.43 0.61
CA LYS A 60 4.50 -9.55 0.81
C LYS A 60 4.07 -8.41 1.69
N TYR A 61 4.89 -8.03 2.65
CA TYR A 61 4.43 -7.22 3.77
C TYR A 61 5.32 -6.03 4.05
N MET A 62 4.69 -5.03 4.59
CA MET A 62 5.28 -3.96 5.38
C MET A 62 5.06 -4.27 6.87
N TYR A 63 6.12 -4.29 7.64
CA TYR A 63 6.08 -4.41 9.10
C TYR A 63 6.40 -3.06 9.72
N VAL A 64 5.63 -2.65 10.72
CA VAL A 64 5.89 -1.44 11.50
C VAL A 64 5.91 -1.81 12.97
N ASN A 65 6.99 -1.43 13.64
CA ASN A 65 7.17 -1.60 15.07
C ASN A 65 7.10 -0.23 15.74
N LEU A 66 6.43 -0.15 16.89
CA LEU A 66 6.42 1.02 17.76
C LEU A 66 6.90 0.61 19.15
N ASN A 67 7.80 1.39 19.69
CA ASN A 67 8.31 1.26 21.05
C ASN A 67 8.33 2.66 21.72
N VAL A 68 8.34 2.67 23.05
CA VAL A 68 8.52 3.89 23.85
C VAL A 68 9.90 3.86 24.49
N PRO A 69 10.79 4.80 24.15
CA PRO A 69 12.13 4.87 24.73
C PRO A 69 12.07 5.07 26.25
N PHE A 70 12.87 4.31 26.99
CA PHE A 70 12.94 4.42 28.44
C PHE A 70 13.87 5.57 28.90
N ALA A 71 14.99 5.74 28.19
CA ALA A 71 16.10 6.57 28.70
C ALA A 71 15.91 8.07 28.42
N ASP A 72 15.16 8.42 27.41
CA ASP A 72 14.95 9.81 26.99
C ASP A 72 13.56 10.01 26.37
N ARG A 73 13.26 11.24 25.92
CA ARG A 73 12.01 11.60 25.27
C ARG A 73 12.17 11.84 23.78
N LYS A 74 13.22 11.32 23.15
CA LYS A 74 13.47 11.53 21.71
C LYS A 74 12.48 10.76 20.85
N VAL A 75 12.32 11.26 19.65
CA VAL A 75 11.63 10.58 18.54
C VAL A 75 12.66 9.94 17.67
N ARG A 76 12.55 8.62 17.47
CA ARG A 76 13.41 7.85 16.58
C ARG A 76 12.59 7.21 15.48
N LEU A 77 13.05 7.34 14.25
CA LEU A 77 12.41 6.75 13.09
C LEU A 77 13.46 6.01 12.24
N HIS A 78 13.25 4.70 12.03
CA HIS A 78 14.12 3.82 11.24
C HIS A 78 13.34 3.26 10.05
N TYR A 79 13.78 3.62 8.86
CA TYR A 79 13.24 3.16 7.56
C TYR A 79 14.40 2.92 6.60
N SER A 80 14.40 3.36 5.34
CA SER A 80 15.60 3.38 4.47
C SER A 80 16.69 4.33 4.97
N GLU A 81 16.32 5.24 5.85
CA GLU A 81 17.19 6.16 6.59
C GLU A 81 16.87 6.06 8.08
N SER A 82 17.65 6.78 8.90
CA SER A 82 17.36 6.93 10.33
C SER A 82 17.31 8.39 10.71
N GLU A 83 16.30 8.74 11.48
CA GLU A 83 16.12 10.08 12.05
C GLU A 83 16.05 9.98 13.57
N THR A 84 16.70 10.93 14.26
CA THR A 84 16.56 11.11 15.72
C THR A 84 16.38 12.59 15.98
N VAL A 85 15.22 12.97 16.52
CA VAL A 85 14.82 14.34 16.76
C VAL A 85 14.21 14.49 18.16
N ASP A 86 14.09 15.72 18.65
CA ASP A 86 13.47 15.98 19.96
C ASP A 86 11.93 15.99 19.87
N HIS A 87 11.37 16.41 18.73
CA HIS A 87 9.92 16.50 18.54
C HIS A 87 9.50 15.93 17.17
N VAL A 88 8.30 15.35 17.12
CA VAL A 88 7.69 14.79 15.89
C VAL A 88 7.62 15.81 14.75
N LYS A 89 7.39 17.10 15.05
CA LYS A 89 7.37 18.17 14.04
C LYS A 89 8.67 18.31 13.25
N ASP A 90 9.79 17.87 13.80
CA ASP A 90 11.12 18.00 13.22
C ASP A 90 11.50 16.77 12.34
N LEU A 91 10.63 15.75 12.28
CA LEU A 91 10.81 14.62 11.38
C LEU A 91 10.72 15.05 9.90
N ARG A 92 11.67 14.59 9.09
CA ARG A 92 11.66 14.78 7.63
C ARG A 92 10.65 13.85 6.95
N HIS A 93 10.50 12.63 7.47
CA HIS A 93 9.55 11.64 6.92
C HIS A 93 8.10 12.08 7.14
N GLU A 94 7.51 12.68 6.12
CA GLU A 94 6.21 13.36 6.19
C GLU A 94 5.05 12.46 6.65
N LEU A 95 4.97 11.20 6.16
CA LEU A 95 3.89 10.28 6.56
C LEU A 95 3.95 9.96 8.05
N ALA A 96 5.15 9.69 8.58
CA ALA A 96 5.31 9.41 10.01
C ALA A 96 4.99 10.66 10.84
N ARG A 97 5.48 11.82 10.41
CA ARG A 97 5.22 13.10 11.08
C ARG A 97 3.72 13.36 11.18
N GLU A 98 2.99 13.31 10.06
CA GLU A 98 1.57 13.64 10.07
C GLU A 98 0.70 12.56 10.74
N ALA A 99 1.06 11.28 10.67
CA ALA A 99 0.38 10.22 11.40
C ALA A 99 0.52 10.38 12.92
N LEU A 100 1.71 10.68 13.42
CA LEU A 100 1.94 10.92 14.85
C LEU A 100 1.25 12.21 15.32
N ARG A 101 1.31 13.30 14.54
CA ARG A 101 0.62 14.57 14.85
C ARG A 101 -0.89 14.40 14.91
N ALA A 102 -1.49 13.63 13.99
CA ALA A 102 -2.93 13.36 13.99
C ALA A 102 -3.40 12.65 15.27
N HIS A 103 -2.49 12.04 16.00
CA HIS A 103 -2.77 11.35 17.26
C HIS A 103 -2.13 12.04 18.48
N GLU A 104 -1.68 13.29 18.34
CA GLU A 104 -1.10 14.10 19.42
C GLU A 104 0.13 13.46 20.09
N ILE A 105 0.83 12.57 19.39
CA ILE A 105 2.11 12.00 19.83
C ILE A 105 3.19 12.97 19.39
N ASN A 106 3.85 13.62 20.35
CA ASN A 106 4.79 14.70 20.06
C ASN A 106 6.25 14.35 20.32
N ASP A 107 6.50 13.36 21.19
CA ASP A 107 7.83 12.91 21.61
C ASP A 107 7.80 11.47 22.15
N ALA A 108 8.93 10.98 22.65
CA ALA A 108 9.08 9.70 23.37
C ALA A 108 8.52 8.49 22.58
N VAL A 109 8.82 8.42 21.29
CA VAL A 109 8.40 7.32 20.44
C VAL A 109 9.55 6.85 19.54
N GLU A 110 9.68 5.55 19.41
CA GLU A 110 10.61 4.91 18.46
C GLU A 110 9.82 4.02 17.52
N ILE A 111 10.01 4.27 16.21
CA ILE A 111 9.33 3.53 15.14
C ILE A 111 10.37 2.94 14.22
N SER A 112 10.24 1.66 13.90
CA SER A 112 11.03 1.01 12.86
C SER A 112 10.14 0.33 11.84
N SER A 113 10.55 0.33 10.58
CA SER A 113 9.85 -0.35 9.51
C SER A 113 10.75 -1.28 8.71
N LEU A 114 10.19 -2.41 8.29
CA LEU A 114 10.82 -3.40 7.44
C LEU A 114 9.83 -3.80 6.35
N ALA A 115 10.30 -3.94 5.12
CA ALA A 115 9.47 -4.29 3.97
C ALA A 115 10.09 -5.42 3.15
N ASP A 116 9.24 -6.37 2.71
CA ASP A 116 9.67 -7.45 1.81
C ASP A 116 10.02 -6.94 0.41
N LEU A 117 9.47 -5.79 0.02
CA LEU A 117 9.65 -5.19 -1.30
C LEU A 117 10.19 -3.76 -1.19
N PRO A 118 11.07 -3.36 -2.11
CA PRO A 118 11.61 -1.99 -2.13
C PRO A 118 10.51 -0.94 -2.35
N ALA A 119 10.73 0.27 -1.85
CA ALA A 119 9.89 1.41 -2.15
C ALA A 119 9.92 1.78 -3.65
N GLY A 120 8.84 2.38 -4.17
CA GLY A 120 8.76 2.83 -5.57
C GLY A 120 8.58 1.72 -6.60
N THR A 121 8.13 0.53 -6.20
CA THR A 121 7.90 -0.62 -7.09
C THR A 121 6.50 -0.69 -7.69
N GLY A 122 5.62 0.25 -7.35
CA GLY A 122 4.25 0.29 -7.88
C GLY A 122 3.26 -0.65 -7.19
N LEU A 123 3.62 -1.22 -6.04
CA LEU A 123 2.78 -2.17 -5.29
C LEU A 123 2.17 -1.56 -4.00
N GLY A 124 2.17 -0.23 -3.85
CA GLY A 124 1.50 0.47 -2.76
C GLY A 124 2.32 0.64 -1.46
N SER A 125 3.67 0.61 -1.53
CA SER A 125 4.53 0.59 -0.34
C SER A 125 4.35 1.78 0.61
N SER A 126 4.12 2.99 0.10
CA SER A 126 3.92 4.20 0.89
C SER A 126 2.66 4.08 1.76
N SER A 127 1.54 3.72 1.14
CA SER A 127 0.26 3.57 1.83
C SER A 127 0.25 2.34 2.74
N CYS A 128 0.94 1.24 2.38
CA CYS A 128 1.14 0.10 3.28
C CYS A 128 1.88 0.51 4.56
N TYR A 129 2.93 1.34 4.43
CA TYR A 129 3.62 1.91 5.57
C TYR A 129 2.69 2.75 6.45
N LEU A 130 1.95 3.69 5.84
CA LEU A 130 1.07 4.58 6.57
C LEU A 130 -0.05 3.83 7.29
N VAL A 131 -0.73 2.89 6.60
CA VAL A 131 -1.80 2.07 7.19
C VAL A 131 -1.27 1.20 8.32
N GLY A 132 -0.09 0.59 8.15
CA GLY A 132 0.57 -0.17 9.22
C GLY A 132 0.94 0.69 10.42
N LEU A 133 1.47 1.89 10.18
CA LEU A 133 1.79 2.84 11.24
C LEU A 133 0.53 3.28 12.00
N LEU A 134 -0.55 3.61 11.30
CA LEU A 134 -1.83 3.97 11.92
C LEU A 134 -2.42 2.81 12.75
N ALA A 135 -2.34 1.58 12.24
CA ALA A 135 -2.75 0.39 13.00
C ALA A 135 -1.95 0.25 14.30
N THR A 136 -0.63 0.47 14.22
CA THR A 136 0.28 0.41 15.37
C THR A 136 0.00 1.54 16.37
N ILE A 137 -0.19 2.78 15.90
CA ILE A 137 -0.53 3.94 16.74
C ILE A 137 -1.89 3.73 17.43
N ARG A 138 -2.91 3.27 16.69
CA ARG A 138 -4.23 2.99 17.26
C ARG A 138 -4.18 1.90 18.34
N ALA A 139 -3.39 0.85 18.11
CA ALA A 139 -3.15 -0.18 19.11
C ALA A 139 -2.44 0.37 20.35
N TYR A 140 -1.44 1.24 20.16
CA TYR A 140 -0.75 1.94 21.25
C TYR A 140 -1.69 2.79 22.09
N LEU A 141 -2.61 3.50 21.46
CA LEU A 141 -3.59 4.36 22.11
C LEU A 141 -4.87 3.61 22.55
N ASN A 142 -4.91 2.29 22.39
CA ASN A 142 -6.09 1.45 22.66
C ASN A 142 -7.36 1.95 21.94
N LYS A 143 -7.21 2.45 20.69
CA LYS A 143 -8.31 2.91 19.84
C LYS A 143 -8.80 1.77 18.95
N PRO A 144 -10.10 1.77 18.54
CA PRO A 144 -10.63 0.77 17.63
C PRO A 144 -9.89 0.76 16.28
N ILE A 145 -9.70 -0.44 15.72
CA ILE A 145 -9.07 -0.66 14.43
C ILE A 145 -10.10 -1.33 13.52
N SER A 146 -10.44 -0.67 12.41
CA SER A 146 -11.29 -1.22 11.36
C SER A 146 -10.72 -0.86 9.98
N VAL A 147 -11.13 -1.59 8.95
CA VAL A 147 -10.72 -1.34 7.57
C VAL A 147 -10.99 0.11 7.20
N ASP A 148 -12.25 0.56 7.37
CA ASP A 148 -12.66 1.91 6.98
C ASP A 148 -11.91 2.98 7.76
N SER A 149 -11.74 2.80 9.09
CA SER A 149 -11.06 3.78 9.92
C SER A 149 -9.58 3.95 9.55
N LEU A 150 -8.89 2.86 9.20
CA LEU A 150 -7.50 2.91 8.76
C LEU A 150 -7.37 3.51 7.36
N ALA A 151 -8.22 3.06 6.42
CA ALA A 151 -8.16 3.50 5.03
C ALA A 151 -8.49 4.98 4.90
N GLU A 152 -9.59 5.44 5.50
CA GLU A 152 -10.00 6.85 5.42
C GLU A 152 -9.02 7.78 6.13
N GLU A 153 -8.47 7.38 7.28
CA GLU A 153 -7.46 8.19 7.95
C GLU A 153 -6.16 8.28 7.13
N ALA A 154 -5.73 7.19 6.51
CA ALA A 154 -4.58 7.19 5.61
C ALA A 154 -4.84 8.05 4.37
N CYS A 155 -6.03 7.95 3.75
CA CYS A 155 -6.45 8.81 2.65
C CYS A 155 -6.41 10.28 3.05
N ARG A 156 -7.00 10.65 4.19
CA ARG A 156 -6.99 12.03 4.70
C ARG A 156 -5.56 12.56 4.88
N ILE A 157 -4.66 11.77 5.43
CA ILE A 157 -3.27 12.20 5.60
C ILE A 157 -2.58 12.39 4.25
N GLU A 158 -2.70 11.45 3.32
CA GLU A 158 -1.99 11.53 2.03
C GLU A 158 -2.63 12.53 1.06
N LEU A 159 -3.98 12.58 0.98
CA LEU A 159 -4.68 13.41 -0.01
C LEU A 159 -4.94 14.83 0.47
N ASP A 160 -5.39 14.99 1.73
CA ASP A 160 -5.86 16.29 2.22
C ASP A 160 -4.76 17.05 2.96
N VAL A 161 -3.97 16.36 3.81
CA VAL A 161 -2.92 17.01 4.61
C VAL A 161 -1.65 17.20 3.79
N LEU A 162 -1.20 16.14 3.09
CA LEU A 162 0.04 16.16 2.30
C LEU A 162 -0.19 16.51 0.83
N CYS A 163 -1.44 16.61 0.39
CA CYS A 163 -1.85 16.98 -0.96
C CYS A 163 -1.17 16.14 -2.06
N LYS A 164 -0.91 14.85 -1.78
CA LYS A 164 -0.28 13.95 -2.75
C LYS A 164 -1.17 13.69 -3.95
N PRO A 165 -0.63 13.67 -5.18
CA PRO A 165 -1.40 13.40 -6.39
C PRO A 165 -1.66 11.90 -6.59
N ILE A 166 -2.27 11.24 -5.62
CA ILE A 166 -2.54 9.79 -5.61
C ILE A 166 -4.04 9.51 -5.49
N GLY A 167 -4.42 8.26 -5.69
CA GLY A 167 -5.78 7.77 -5.48
C GLY A 167 -5.97 7.11 -4.11
N LYS A 168 -7.14 6.50 -3.91
CA LYS A 168 -7.56 5.86 -2.65
C LYS A 168 -7.27 4.35 -2.60
N GLN A 169 -6.90 3.72 -3.72
CA GLN A 169 -6.82 2.25 -3.80
C GLN A 169 -5.83 1.64 -2.82
N ASP A 170 -4.68 2.26 -2.64
CA ASP A 170 -3.56 1.67 -1.90
C ASP A 170 -3.85 1.60 -0.40
N GLN A 171 -4.45 2.64 0.15
CA GLN A 171 -4.85 2.73 1.55
C GLN A 171 -5.94 1.70 1.88
N TYR A 172 -6.95 1.61 1.00
CA TYR A 172 -8.03 0.65 1.18
C TYR A 172 -7.57 -0.79 1.03
N MET A 173 -6.73 -1.08 0.04
CA MET A 173 -6.19 -2.43 -0.17
C MET A 173 -5.23 -2.85 0.95
N ALA A 174 -4.41 -1.93 1.45
CA ALA A 174 -3.55 -2.17 2.61
C ALA A 174 -4.37 -2.48 3.88
N ALA A 175 -5.50 -1.79 4.07
CA ALA A 175 -6.37 -2.00 5.22
C ALA A 175 -7.24 -3.26 5.07
N ALA A 176 -7.72 -3.58 3.86
CA ALA A 176 -8.65 -4.67 3.61
C ALA A 176 -7.96 -6.00 3.26
N GLY A 177 -6.94 -6.01 2.41
CA GLY A 177 -6.36 -7.24 1.83
C GLY A 177 -7.33 -7.97 0.89
N GLY A 178 -7.04 -9.25 0.58
CA GLY A 178 -7.86 -10.14 -0.22
C GLY A 178 -8.05 -9.71 -1.67
N LEU A 179 -8.83 -10.46 -2.41
CA LEU A 179 -9.34 -10.06 -3.73
C LEU A 179 -10.53 -9.15 -3.49
N THR A 180 -10.36 -7.86 -3.80
CA THR A 180 -11.30 -6.82 -3.35
C THR A 180 -11.60 -5.84 -4.46
N GLU A 181 -12.88 -5.53 -4.61
CA GLU A 181 -13.38 -4.43 -5.42
C GLU A 181 -13.62 -3.20 -4.56
N LEU A 182 -13.15 -2.09 -5.06
CA LEU A 182 -13.38 -0.76 -4.49
C LEU A 182 -14.30 -0.01 -5.44
N HIS A 183 -15.50 0.32 -4.97
CA HIS A 183 -16.45 1.16 -5.68
C HIS A 183 -16.43 2.55 -5.06
N ILE A 184 -15.88 3.52 -5.79
CA ILE A 184 -15.66 4.87 -5.30
C ILE A 184 -16.80 5.75 -5.82
N GLN A 185 -17.54 6.35 -4.92
CA GLN A 185 -18.63 7.26 -5.26
C GLN A 185 -18.09 8.65 -5.62
N ARG A 186 -18.91 9.48 -6.24
CA ARG A 186 -18.53 10.85 -6.63
C ARG A 186 -18.20 11.75 -5.44
N ASP A 187 -18.77 11.48 -4.28
CA ASP A 187 -18.45 12.17 -3.02
C ASP A 187 -17.21 11.64 -2.33
N GLY A 188 -16.56 10.63 -2.93
CA GLY A 188 -15.35 10.00 -2.43
C GLY A 188 -15.59 8.88 -1.41
N GLN A 189 -16.83 8.53 -1.07
CA GLN A 189 -17.10 7.34 -0.25
C GLN A 189 -16.69 6.08 -1.01
N VAL A 190 -16.10 5.12 -0.31
CA VAL A 190 -15.63 3.86 -0.90
C VAL A 190 -16.40 2.69 -0.31
N ARG A 191 -17.09 1.95 -1.17
CA ARG A 191 -17.67 0.66 -0.80
C ARG A 191 -16.66 -0.43 -1.13
N VAL A 192 -16.25 -1.16 -0.11
CA VAL A 192 -15.32 -2.28 -0.19
C VAL A 192 -16.11 -3.57 -0.36
N GLU A 193 -15.87 -4.32 -1.43
CA GLU A 193 -16.55 -5.59 -1.70
C GLU A 193 -15.52 -6.70 -1.95
N ARG A 194 -15.58 -7.75 -1.13
CA ARG A 194 -14.70 -8.91 -1.30
C ARG A 194 -15.22 -9.82 -2.38
N VAL A 195 -14.34 -10.20 -3.29
CA VAL A 195 -14.61 -11.20 -4.33
C VAL A 195 -14.18 -12.57 -3.79
N SER A 196 -15.16 -13.47 -3.66
CA SER A 196 -14.88 -14.83 -3.25
C SER A 196 -14.72 -15.73 -4.48
N LEU A 197 -13.57 -16.41 -4.56
CA LEU A 197 -13.29 -17.43 -5.56
C LEU A 197 -12.93 -18.73 -4.84
N PRO A 198 -13.20 -19.90 -5.46
CA PRO A 198 -12.66 -21.16 -4.99
C PRO A 198 -11.13 -21.15 -4.96
N GLY A 199 -10.51 -21.84 -3.99
CA GLY A 199 -9.06 -21.83 -3.84
C GLY A 199 -8.30 -22.26 -5.10
N TYR A 200 -8.83 -23.26 -5.84
CA TYR A 200 -8.22 -23.67 -7.11
C TYR A 200 -8.21 -22.54 -8.16
N ALA A 201 -9.26 -21.72 -8.22
CA ALA A 201 -9.35 -20.62 -9.17
C ALA A 201 -8.37 -19.49 -8.84
N ILE A 202 -8.16 -19.19 -7.55
CA ILE A 202 -7.10 -18.25 -7.12
C ILE A 202 -5.74 -18.81 -7.50
N THR A 203 -5.46 -20.07 -7.21
CA THR A 203 -4.19 -20.72 -7.57
C THR A 203 -3.95 -20.69 -9.08
N GLU A 204 -4.97 -20.96 -9.89
CA GLU A 204 -4.89 -20.87 -11.35
C GLU A 204 -4.56 -19.44 -11.79
N LEU A 205 -5.31 -18.45 -11.34
CA LEU A 205 -5.08 -17.03 -11.66
C LEU A 205 -3.65 -16.60 -11.33
N LEU A 206 -3.17 -16.94 -10.13
CA LEU A 206 -1.84 -16.53 -9.68
C LEU A 206 -0.72 -17.27 -10.40
N SER A 207 -0.90 -18.55 -10.70
CA SER A 207 0.11 -19.33 -11.43
C SER A 207 0.37 -18.78 -12.83
N GLN A 208 -0.63 -18.15 -13.45
CA GLN A 208 -0.60 -17.58 -14.79
C GLN A 208 -0.33 -16.07 -14.81
N THR A 209 -0.41 -15.40 -13.64
CA THR A 209 -0.09 -13.98 -13.49
C THR A 209 1.33 -13.81 -12.94
N HIS A 210 2.25 -13.40 -13.81
CA HIS A 210 3.67 -13.30 -13.49
C HIS A 210 4.05 -11.84 -13.20
N LEU A 211 4.80 -11.62 -12.11
CA LEU A 211 5.36 -10.31 -11.75
C LEU A 211 6.88 -10.34 -11.93
N TYR A 212 7.41 -9.47 -12.78
CA TYR A 212 8.85 -9.36 -13.03
C TYR A 212 9.36 -7.99 -12.59
N TYR A 213 10.38 -7.97 -11.73
CA TYR A 213 11.01 -6.73 -11.31
C TYR A 213 11.89 -6.17 -12.45
N THR A 214 11.58 -4.95 -12.88
CA THR A 214 12.22 -4.35 -14.05
C THR A 214 13.58 -3.71 -13.76
N ASN A 215 14.00 -3.63 -12.48
CA ASN A 215 15.16 -2.88 -12.02
C ASN A 215 15.12 -1.36 -12.35
N VAL A 216 14.00 -0.86 -12.86
CA VAL A 216 13.79 0.56 -13.13
C VAL A 216 13.00 1.16 -11.98
N ARG A 217 13.59 2.14 -11.29
CA ARG A 217 12.89 2.94 -10.28
C ARG A 217 12.55 4.29 -10.88
N ARG A 218 11.32 4.73 -10.74
CA ARG A 218 10.87 6.06 -11.15
C ARG A 218 10.05 6.72 -10.06
N ASN A 219 10.02 8.04 -10.10
CA ASN A 219 9.16 8.81 -9.19
C ASN A 219 7.71 8.73 -9.69
N THR A 220 6.88 7.99 -8.96
CA THR A 220 5.44 7.84 -9.27
C THR A 220 4.69 9.15 -9.15
N THR A 221 5.14 10.07 -8.30
CA THR A 221 4.55 11.40 -8.08
C THR A 221 4.55 12.23 -9.37
N ASP A 222 5.62 12.14 -10.18
CA ASP A 222 5.72 12.90 -11.44
C ASP A 222 4.69 12.44 -12.47
N ILE A 223 4.47 11.11 -12.58
CA ILE A 223 3.50 10.54 -13.54
C ILE A 223 2.06 10.89 -13.13
N LEU A 224 1.73 10.71 -11.86
CA LEU A 224 0.39 11.00 -11.33
C LEU A 224 0.12 12.50 -11.30
N GLY A 225 1.15 13.32 -11.04
CA GLY A 225 1.06 14.77 -11.14
C GLY A 225 0.70 15.25 -12.54
N GLU A 226 1.31 14.70 -13.59
CA GLU A 226 0.94 14.99 -14.98
C GLU A 226 -0.49 14.59 -15.31
N GLN A 227 -0.92 13.40 -14.87
CA GLN A 227 -2.30 12.95 -15.07
C GLN A 227 -3.31 13.89 -14.39
N LYS A 228 -3.03 14.30 -13.14
CA LYS A 228 -3.86 15.25 -12.41
C LYS A 228 -3.98 16.59 -13.15
N ILE A 229 -2.86 17.16 -13.57
CA ILE A 229 -2.82 18.43 -14.32
C ILE A 229 -3.62 18.30 -15.63
N SER A 230 -3.43 17.23 -16.39
CA SER A 230 -4.15 16.99 -17.65
C SER A 230 -5.67 16.87 -17.44
N LEU A 231 -6.11 16.22 -16.36
CA LEU A 231 -7.52 16.14 -16.00
C LEU A 231 -8.10 17.50 -15.59
N GLU A 232 -7.36 18.30 -14.84
CA GLU A 232 -7.77 19.64 -14.42
C GLU A 232 -7.83 20.62 -15.60
N GLN A 233 -6.93 20.47 -16.58
CA GLN A 233 -6.90 21.28 -17.80
C GLN A 233 -7.94 20.86 -18.85
N GLY A 234 -8.63 19.73 -18.65
CA GLY A 234 -9.69 19.27 -19.53
C GLY A 234 -9.22 18.82 -20.94
N THR A 235 -8.02 18.25 -21.03
CA THR A 235 -7.43 17.79 -22.32
C THR A 235 -8.18 16.58 -22.95
N GLY A 236 -9.36 16.24 -22.51
CA GLY A 236 -10.26 15.22 -23.08
C GLY A 236 -9.70 13.81 -23.26
N GLU A 237 -8.45 13.69 -23.71
CA GLU A 237 -7.79 12.40 -24.02
C GLU A 237 -7.50 11.57 -22.77
N VAL A 238 -6.97 12.18 -21.70
CA VAL A 238 -6.70 11.50 -20.43
C VAL A 238 -8.02 11.07 -19.78
N GLU A 239 -9.05 11.93 -19.80
CA GLU A 239 -10.37 11.63 -19.26
C GLU A 239 -11.02 10.47 -20.03
N ALA A 240 -10.98 10.48 -21.36
CA ALA A 240 -11.47 9.40 -22.21
C ALA A 240 -10.76 8.07 -21.93
N SER A 241 -9.42 8.09 -21.79
CA SER A 241 -8.63 6.91 -21.46
C SER A 241 -8.95 6.35 -20.07
N LEU A 242 -9.25 7.20 -19.08
CA LEU A 242 -9.68 6.75 -17.77
C LEU A 242 -11.12 6.20 -17.77
N LEU A 243 -12.01 6.71 -18.60
CA LEU A 243 -13.35 6.13 -18.81
C LEU A 243 -13.24 4.73 -19.42
N GLU A 244 -12.37 4.54 -20.42
CA GLU A 244 -12.10 3.19 -20.95
C GLU A 244 -11.53 2.27 -19.86
N ILE A 245 -10.57 2.75 -19.04
CA ILE A 245 -9.99 1.98 -17.93
C ILE A 245 -11.06 1.63 -16.89
N LEU A 246 -12.02 2.51 -16.62
CA LEU A 246 -13.13 2.25 -15.72
C LEU A 246 -13.99 1.07 -16.23
N ASP A 247 -14.36 1.10 -17.51
CA ASP A 247 -15.20 0.07 -18.12
C ASP A 247 -14.43 -1.27 -18.25
N ILE A 248 -13.18 -1.23 -18.73
CA ILE A 248 -12.30 -2.41 -18.75
C ILE A 248 -12.14 -2.98 -17.33
N GLY A 249 -12.00 -2.13 -16.32
CA GLY A 249 -11.89 -2.56 -14.93
C GLY A 249 -13.09 -3.38 -14.46
N LYS A 250 -14.32 -2.95 -14.79
CA LYS A 250 -15.56 -3.67 -14.48
C LYS A 250 -15.64 -5.03 -15.22
N GLU A 251 -15.25 -5.05 -16.51
CA GLU A 251 -15.20 -6.31 -17.27
C GLU A 251 -14.11 -7.26 -16.74
N VAL A 252 -12.98 -6.75 -16.25
CA VAL A 252 -11.99 -7.54 -15.51
C VAL A 252 -12.62 -8.17 -14.27
N GLY A 253 -13.38 -7.40 -13.48
CA GLY A 253 -14.09 -7.94 -12.32
C GLY A 253 -15.06 -9.07 -12.69
N LYS A 254 -15.79 -8.90 -13.78
CA LYS A 254 -16.72 -9.91 -14.31
C LYS A 254 -15.96 -11.16 -14.79
N SER A 255 -14.89 -11.01 -15.57
CA SER A 255 -14.09 -12.13 -16.08
C SER A 255 -13.47 -12.96 -14.94
N ILE A 256 -13.02 -12.30 -13.87
CA ILE A 256 -12.49 -12.97 -12.67
C ILE A 256 -13.60 -13.74 -11.93
N ARG A 257 -14.76 -13.12 -11.69
CA ARG A 257 -15.90 -13.79 -11.02
C ARG A 257 -16.39 -15.03 -11.80
N THR A 258 -16.36 -14.95 -13.13
CA THR A 258 -16.76 -16.08 -14.00
C THR A 258 -15.63 -17.06 -14.29
N GLN A 259 -14.44 -16.83 -13.70
CA GLN A 259 -13.22 -17.63 -13.91
C GLN A 259 -12.78 -17.71 -15.38
N ASN A 260 -13.13 -16.70 -16.19
CA ASN A 260 -12.67 -16.57 -17.57
C ASN A 260 -11.33 -15.83 -17.57
N PHE A 261 -10.26 -16.53 -17.18
CA PHE A 261 -8.95 -15.91 -17.01
C PHE A 261 -8.23 -15.57 -18.33
N ASP A 262 -8.60 -16.25 -19.42
CA ASP A 262 -8.09 -15.86 -20.75
C ASP A 262 -8.64 -14.50 -21.16
N GLU A 263 -9.91 -14.22 -20.85
CA GLU A 263 -10.51 -12.90 -21.06
C GLU A 263 -9.88 -11.84 -20.16
N PHE A 264 -9.61 -12.17 -18.89
CA PHE A 264 -8.82 -11.32 -18.02
C PHE A 264 -7.48 -10.94 -18.66
N GLY A 265 -6.77 -11.93 -19.24
CA GLY A 265 -5.52 -11.68 -19.93
C GLY A 265 -5.65 -10.71 -21.10
N ARG A 266 -6.69 -10.84 -21.96
CA ARG A 266 -6.96 -9.91 -23.07
C ARG A 266 -7.31 -8.51 -22.58
N LEU A 267 -8.19 -8.39 -21.58
CA LEU A 267 -8.56 -7.13 -20.96
C LEU A 267 -7.36 -6.42 -20.33
N MET A 268 -6.39 -7.16 -19.79
CA MET A 268 -5.13 -6.59 -19.32
C MET A 268 -4.33 -5.90 -20.43
N HIS A 269 -4.37 -6.43 -21.67
CA HIS A 269 -3.74 -5.79 -22.82
C HIS A 269 -4.45 -4.48 -23.19
N GLU A 270 -5.78 -4.51 -23.29
CA GLU A 270 -6.59 -3.31 -23.57
C GLU A 270 -6.37 -2.23 -22.51
N HIS A 271 -6.38 -2.62 -21.24
CA HIS A 271 -6.06 -1.73 -20.13
C HIS A 271 -4.66 -1.09 -20.30
N TRP A 272 -3.68 -1.87 -20.74
CA TRP A 272 -2.32 -1.36 -20.99
C TRP A 272 -2.29 -0.33 -22.11
N LEU A 273 -3.00 -0.57 -23.21
CA LEU A 273 -3.11 0.38 -24.30
C LEU A 273 -3.73 1.70 -23.86
N SER A 274 -4.82 1.66 -23.09
CA SER A 274 -5.48 2.85 -22.55
C SER A 274 -4.58 3.56 -21.54
N LYS A 275 -3.88 2.80 -20.67
CA LYS A 275 -2.96 3.36 -19.68
C LYS A 275 -1.78 4.09 -20.30
N LYS A 276 -1.24 3.63 -21.42
CA LYS A 276 -0.13 4.31 -22.11
C LYS A 276 -0.50 5.73 -22.60
N ARG A 277 -1.79 5.99 -22.86
CA ARG A 277 -2.28 7.32 -23.28
C ARG A 277 -2.42 8.32 -22.10
N LEU A 278 -2.31 7.87 -20.85
CA LEU A 278 -2.45 8.74 -19.69
C LEU A 278 -1.26 9.70 -19.49
N SER A 279 -0.07 9.29 -19.85
CA SER A 279 1.15 10.10 -19.81
C SER A 279 2.26 9.44 -20.64
N GLY A 280 3.06 10.21 -21.33
CA GLY A 280 4.24 9.72 -22.05
C GLY A 280 5.31 9.07 -21.16
N LYS A 281 5.16 9.17 -19.83
CA LYS A 281 6.08 8.59 -18.85
C LYS A 281 5.65 7.21 -18.32
N VAL A 282 4.47 6.72 -18.72
CA VAL A 282 3.94 5.42 -18.25
C VAL A 282 4.81 4.25 -18.69
N THR A 283 5.45 4.36 -19.84
CA THR A 283 6.34 3.33 -20.39
C THR A 283 7.60 3.94 -21.00
N ILE A 284 8.52 3.09 -21.38
CA ILE A 284 9.73 3.46 -22.16
C ILE A 284 9.83 2.56 -23.39
N PRO A 285 10.48 3.01 -24.50
CA PRO A 285 10.56 2.23 -25.74
C PRO A 285 11.09 0.80 -25.55
N ALA A 286 12.11 0.61 -24.72
CA ALA A 286 12.65 -0.72 -24.41
C ALA A 286 11.64 -1.65 -23.75
N MET A 287 10.74 -1.11 -22.90
CA MET A 287 9.68 -1.89 -22.24
C MET A 287 8.57 -2.25 -23.24
N GLU A 288 8.25 -1.38 -24.17
CA GLU A 288 7.27 -1.67 -25.23
C GLU A 288 7.76 -2.78 -26.15
N LEU A 289 8.99 -2.68 -26.63
CA LEU A 289 9.61 -3.73 -27.46
C LEU A 289 9.66 -5.09 -26.73
N LEU A 290 10.01 -5.06 -25.43
CA LEU A 290 9.99 -6.26 -24.61
C LEU A 290 8.57 -6.84 -24.48
N TYR A 291 7.59 -5.99 -24.22
CA TYR A 291 6.20 -6.37 -24.07
C TYR A 291 5.63 -7.02 -25.35
N ASP A 292 5.87 -6.41 -26.50
CA ASP A 292 5.45 -6.95 -27.81
C ASP A 292 6.13 -8.29 -28.07
N HIS A 293 7.44 -8.37 -27.84
CA HIS A 293 8.20 -9.62 -28.00
C HIS A 293 7.66 -10.76 -27.14
N VAL A 294 7.35 -10.51 -25.85
CA VAL A 294 6.85 -11.61 -24.99
C VAL A 294 5.44 -12.03 -25.36
N ARG A 295 4.62 -11.14 -25.90
CA ARG A 295 3.30 -11.51 -26.44
C ARG A 295 3.41 -12.44 -27.66
N GLU A 296 4.27 -12.09 -28.61
CA GLU A 296 4.48 -12.88 -29.83
C GLU A 296 5.15 -14.22 -29.56
N GLN A 297 6.18 -14.24 -28.73
CA GLN A 297 7.03 -15.42 -28.58
C GLN A 297 6.55 -16.38 -27.49
N PHE A 298 5.84 -15.91 -26.45
CA PHE A 298 5.48 -16.73 -25.29
C PHE A 298 3.97 -16.86 -25.08
N GLY A 299 3.14 -16.30 -25.97
CA GLY A 299 1.68 -16.38 -25.83
C GLY A 299 1.13 -15.60 -24.64
N VAL A 300 1.83 -14.51 -24.25
CA VAL A 300 1.32 -13.59 -23.22
C VAL A 300 0.06 -12.90 -23.77
N LEU A 301 -1.07 -13.13 -23.14
CA LEU A 301 -2.35 -12.53 -23.57
C LEU A 301 -2.40 -11.04 -23.27
N GLY A 302 -1.82 -10.61 -22.17
CA GLY A 302 -1.76 -9.21 -21.80
C GLY A 302 -0.91 -8.97 -20.55
N GLY A 303 -0.80 -7.71 -20.17
CA GLY A 303 -0.02 -7.28 -19.01
C GLY A 303 0.10 -5.77 -18.94
N LYS A 304 0.69 -5.28 -17.86
CA LYS A 304 0.93 -3.85 -17.62
C LYS A 304 2.05 -3.63 -16.64
N VAL A 305 2.65 -2.45 -16.65
CA VAL A 305 3.50 -2.00 -15.55
C VAL A 305 2.62 -1.65 -14.35
N ALA A 306 2.96 -2.17 -13.17
CA ALA A 306 2.21 -1.99 -11.94
C ALA A 306 2.22 -0.52 -11.45
N GLY A 307 1.25 -0.13 -10.64
CA GLY A 307 1.11 1.21 -10.09
C GLY A 307 0.91 2.29 -11.16
N ALA A 308 1.52 3.46 -11.01
CA ALA A 308 1.43 4.56 -11.98
C ALA A 308 2.12 4.27 -13.33
N GLY A 309 3.02 3.30 -13.40
CA GLY A 309 3.83 3.00 -14.56
C GLY A 309 5.28 3.48 -14.42
N GLY A 310 6.02 3.47 -15.50
CA GLY A 310 7.39 3.99 -15.57
C GLY A 310 8.48 3.07 -15.00
N GLY A 311 8.15 1.95 -14.37
CA GLY A 311 9.09 1.01 -13.77
C GLY A 311 8.48 0.21 -12.63
N GLY A 312 9.30 -0.44 -11.80
CA GLY A 312 8.86 -1.31 -10.72
C GLY A 312 8.58 -2.73 -11.23
N PHE A 313 7.34 -3.22 -11.14
CA PHE A 313 6.97 -4.55 -11.60
C PHE A 313 6.20 -4.51 -12.94
N LEU A 314 6.62 -5.38 -13.85
CA LEU A 314 5.85 -5.72 -15.04
C LEU A 314 5.00 -6.96 -14.72
N MET A 315 3.68 -6.81 -14.80
CA MET A 315 2.71 -7.89 -14.62
C MET A 315 2.31 -8.42 -15.99
N LEU A 316 2.46 -9.73 -16.20
CA LEU A 316 2.15 -10.42 -17.46
C LEU A 316 1.24 -11.62 -17.17
N TYR A 317 0.20 -11.79 -17.97
CA TYR A 317 -0.64 -12.99 -17.94
C TYR A 317 -0.21 -13.95 -19.03
N CYS A 318 0.29 -15.13 -18.64
CA CYS A 318 0.80 -16.16 -19.54
C CYS A 318 0.36 -17.55 -19.06
N ARG A 319 -0.50 -18.20 -19.83
CA ARG A 319 -1.10 -19.49 -19.46
C ARG A 319 -0.16 -20.68 -19.74
N GLU A 320 0.41 -20.75 -20.92
CA GLU A 320 1.01 -22.00 -21.41
C GLU A 320 2.54 -22.03 -21.23
N ARG A 321 3.22 -20.94 -21.58
CA ARG A 321 4.69 -20.88 -21.67
C ARG A 321 5.35 -20.12 -20.53
N GLY A 322 4.76 -20.19 -19.32
CA GLY A 322 5.23 -19.42 -18.16
C GLY A 322 6.65 -19.76 -17.70
N ARG A 323 7.12 -21.00 -17.93
CA ARG A 323 8.49 -21.42 -17.59
C ARG A 323 9.51 -20.80 -18.56
N GLU A 324 9.25 -20.87 -19.86
CA GLU A 324 10.10 -20.29 -20.91
C GLU A 324 10.11 -18.75 -20.78
N LEU A 325 8.96 -18.14 -20.54
CA LEU A 325 8.84 -16.72 -20.24
C LEU A 325 9.73 -16.33 -19.06
N THR A 326 9.67 -17.11 -17.97
CA THR A 326 10.47 -16.82 -16.77
C THR A 326 11.96 -16.93 -17.05
N ALA A 327 12.41 -17.95 -17.79
CA ALA A 327 13.80 -18.10 -18.20
C ALA A 327 14.26 -16.94 -19.11
N PHE A 328 13.43 -16.53 -20.05
CA PHE A 328 13.70 -15.40 -20.92
C PHE A 328 13.81 -14.09 -20.12
N MET A 329 12.85 -13.79 -19.24
CA MET A 329 12.88 -12.58 -18.42
C MET A 329 14.10 -12.55 -17.48
N ALA A 330 14.50 -13.69 -16.93
CA ALA A 330 15.72 -13.81 -16.15
C ALA A 330 16.98 -13.49 -16.98
N SER A 331 17.03 -13.92 -18.26
CA SER A 331 18.13 -13.58 -19.18
C SER A 331 18.21 -12.07 -19.48
N LYS A 332 17.10 -11.34 -19.29
CA LYS A 332 17.04 -9.85 -19.38
C LYS A 332 17.31 -9.17 -18.04
N GLY A 333 17.73 -9.92 -17.00
CA GLY A 333 17.98 -9.38 -15.67
C GLY A 333 16.73 -9.08 -14.85
N MET A 334 15.54 -9.55 -15.27
CA MET A 334 14.27 -9.32 -14.59
C MET A 334 13.89 -10.52 -13.74
N SER A 335 14.00 -10.41 -12.43
CA SER A 335 13.66 -11.47 -11.50
C SER A 335 12.14 -11.58 -11.34
N ARG A 336 11.63 -12.85 -11.35
CA ARG A 336 10.23 -13.12 -11.04
C ARG A 336 10.00 -13.01 -9.54
N LEU A 337 8.97 -12.28 -9.13
CA LEU A 337 8.47 -12.29 -7.76
C LEU A 337 7.59 -13.54 -7.56
N THR A 338 7.91 -14.36 -6.58
CA THR A 338 7.02 -15.41 -6.09
C THR A 338 6.11 -14.81 -5.02
N TYR A 339 4.80 -15.01 -5.15
CA TYR A 339 3.80 -14.48 -4.24
C TYR A 339 2.56 -15.36 -4.20
N ASP A 340 1.76 -15.21 -3.17
CA ASP A 340 0.46 -15.84 -3.00
C ASP A 340 -0.58 -14.78 -2.58
N ALA A 341 -1.86 -15.16 -2.55
CA ALA A 341 -2.92 -14.28 -2.09
C ALA A 341 -2.85 -14.09 -0.56
N GLU A 342 -2.93 -12.83 -0.11
CA GLU A 342 -3.14 -12.51 1.30
C GLU A 342 -4.56 -12.00 1.51
N TYR A 343 -5.33 -12.72 2.31
CA TYR A 343 -6.76 -12.44 2.51
C TYR A 343 -7.04 -11.44 3.64
N GLU A 344 -6.08 -11.23 4.52
CA GLU A 344 -6.20 -10.27 5.60
C GLU A 344 -5.48 -8.97 5.25
N GLY A 345 -6.07 -7.85 5.65
CA GLY A 345 -5.42 -6.54 5.56
C GLY A 345 -4.43 -6.29 6.69
N SER A 346 -4.20 -5.01 6.95
CA SER A 346 -3.33 -4.60 8.05
C SER A 346 -3.83 -5.12 9.39
N ARG A 347 -2.93 -5.72 10.16
CA ARG A 347 -3.25 -6.24 11.50
C ARG A 347 -2.09 -6.10 12.47
N VAL A 348 -2.43 -5.99 13.74
CA VAL A 348 -1.47 -6.01 14.84
C VAL A 348 -1.12 -7.46 15.16
N LEU A 349 0.15 -7.80 15.00
CA LEU A 349 0.67 -9.15 15.31
C LEU A 349 1.06 -9.29 16.77
N MET A 350 1.56 -8.21 17.38
CA MET A 350 2.00 -8.18 18.76
C MET A 350 1.54 -6.87 19.41
N ASN A 351 0.95 -6.98 20.59
CA ASN A 351 0.62 -5.83 21.43
C ASN A 351 0.89 -6.22 22.90
N MET A 352 2.04 -5.83 23.40
CA MET A 352 2.44 -6.12 24.78
C MET A 352 1.73 -5.23 25.82
N LEU A 353 0.98 -4.20 25.40
CA LEU A 353 0.14 -3.40 26.29
C LEU A 353 -1.11 -4.15 26.73
N SER A 354 -1.72 -4.95 25.85
CA SER A 354 -3.02 -5.59 26.11
C SER A 354 -3.00 -6.62 27.25
N ALA A 355 -1.84 -7.20 27.56
CA ALA A 355 -1.70 -8.16 28.65
C ALA A 355 -1.86 -7.54 30.06
N ARG A 356 -1.91 -6.21 30.18
CA ARG A 356 -1.89 -5.49 31.47
C ARG A 356 -3.13 -4.68 31.80
N SER A 357 -3.94 -4.31 30.82
CA SER A 357 -5.12 -3.45 31.04
C SER A 357 -6.30 -4.16 31.71
N VAL A 358 -6.30 -5.48 31.79
CA VAL A 358 -7.39 -6.26 32.41
C VAL A 358 -7.39 -6.18 33.94
N HIS A 359 -6.31 -5.72 34.57
CA HIS A 359 -6.19 -5.67 36.02
C HIS A 359 -6.43 -4.29 36.67
N TYR A 360 -6.62 -3.22 35.91
CA TYR A 360 -6.73 -1.86 36.47
C TYR A 360 -8.16 -1.31 36.64
N HIS A 361 -9.19 -2.02 36.21
CA HIS A 361 -10.60 -1.57 36.34
C HIS A 361 -11.43 -2.30 37.38
N ARG A 362 -10.81 -2.98 38.36
CA ARG A 362 -11.56 -3.60 39.49
C ARG A 362 -11.02 -3.19 40.86
N SER A 363 -10.80 -1.92 41.08
CA SER A 363 -10.72 -1.38 42.43
C SER A 363 -10.80 0.12 42.38
N HIS A 364 -12.04 0.62 42.30
CA HIS A 364 -12.55 1.75 43.08
C HIS A 364 -14.06 1.84 42.85
#